data_e718c657f444ed55fc2021428da7ca06
#
_entry.id   e718c657f444ed55fc2021428da7ca06
#
_cell.length_a   1.000
_cell.length_b   1.000
_cell.length_c   1.000
_cell.angle_alpha   90.00
_cell.angle_beta   90.00
_cell.angle_gamma   90.00
#
_symmetry.space_group_name_H-M   'P 1'
#
loop_
_entity.id
_entity.type
_entity.pdbx_description
1 polymer ?
#
loop_
_entity_poly.entity_id
_entity_poly.type
_entity_poly.pdbx_seq_one_letter_code
_entity_poly.pdbx_strand_id
1 'polypeptide(L)'
;PKHLNPDMKNGRYAMMLISEYIREELKADASVDDFCQGVTAYIYNKVYEKLGVEERLKEHPEERLTASAILYSRTRNEVWMVGDCQAIIDGKLYENGKPYEQEIARKRVELIEQGLSPAEARKQIEPLLIKAMLSGQNRTYTVIDGFPIYREGVKVVSVSDSCSVQDS
;
A
#
# COMPACT_ATOMS: atom_id res chain seq x y z
N PRO A 1 -3.39 -9.67 14.64
CA PRO A 1 -4.41 -9.30 13.66
C PRO A 1 -5.10 -10.51 13.08
N LYS A 2 -6.39 -10.35 12.85
CA LYS A 2 -7.21 -11.42 12.34
C LYS A 2 -6.95 -11.62 10.84
N HIS A 3 -6.62 -12.83 10.43
CA HIS A 3 -6.42 -13.15 9.02
C HIS A 3 -7.75 -13.34 8.31
N LEU A 4 -7.92 -12.71 7.15
CA LEU A 4 -9.13 -12.84 6.33
C LEU A 4 -9.11 -14.11 5.47
N ASN A 5 -7.95 -14.71 5.30
CA ASN A 5 -7.78 -16.00 4.64
C ASN A 5 -7.09 -16.93 5.64
N PRO A 6 -7.65 -18.14 5.90
CA PRO A 6 -7.04 -19.06 6.87
C PRO A 6 -5.68 -19.61 6.45
N ASP A 7 -5.36 -19.56 5.16
CA ASP A 7 -4.15 -20.18 4.61
C ASP A 7 -3.02 -19.19 4.38
N MET A 8 -3.24 -17.88 4.50
CA MET A 8 -2.20 -16.89 4.27
C MET A 8 -2.44 -15.59 5.03
N LYS A 9 -1.35 -14.85 5.26
CA LYS A 9 -1.39 -13.54 5.90
C LYS A 9 -2.06 -12.50 5.01
N ASN A 10 -2.63 -11.47 5.63
CA ASN A 10 -3.37 -10.43 4.91
C ASN A 10 -2.56 -9.73 3.81
N GLY A 11 -1.30 -9.40 4.08
CA GLY A 11 -0.45 -8.76 3.07
C GLY A 11 -0.24 -9.63 1.83
N ARG A 12 0.00 -10.91 2.03
CA ARG A 12 0.20 -11.86 0.92
C ARG A 12 -1.11 -12.06 0.13
N TYR A 13 -2.21 -12.14 0.83
CA TYR A 13 -3.53 -12.25 0.20
C TYR A 13 -3.84 -11.02 -0.64
N ALA A 14 -3.55 -9.83 -0.11
CA ALA A 14 -3.71 -8.58 -0.87
C ALA A 14 -2.89 -8.60 -2.16
N MET A 15 -1.62 -9.00 -2.09
CA MET A 15 -0.75 -9.07 -3.26
C MET A 15 -1.28 -10.06 -4.30
N MET A 16 -1.79 -11.21 -3.86
CA MET A 16 -2.38 -12.21 -4.74
C MET A 16 -3.61 -11.64 -5.48
N LEU A 17 -4.48 -10.95 -4.77
CA LEU A 17 -5.69 -10.35 -5.33
C LEU A 17 -5.35 -9.23 -6.32
N ILE A 18 -4.34 -8.41 -6.03
CA ILE A 18 -3.89 -7.36 -6.93
C ILE A 18 -3.36 -7.98 -8.23
N SER A 19 -2.53 -9.01 -8.13
CA SER A 19 -1.97 -9.72 -9.29
C SER A 19 -3.09 -10.35 -10.13
N GLU A 20 -4.06 -10.95 -9.49
CA GLU A 20 -5.22 -11.55 -10.15
C GLU A 20 -6.04 -10.49 -10.89
N TYR A 21 -6.30 -9.35 -10.26
CA TYR A 21 -7.00 -8.23 -10.88
C TYR A 21 -6.27 -7.71 -12.11
N ILE A 22 -4.96 -7.50 -12.02
CA ILE A 22 -4.15 -7.00 -13.14
C ILE A 22 -4.20 -7.97 -14.32
N ARG A 23 -4.10 -9.26 -14.05
CA ARG A 23 -4.06 -10.30 -15.07
C ARG A 23 -5.41 -10.51 -15.76
N GLU A 24 -6.49 -10.48 -14.97
CA GLU A 24 -7.82 -10.89 -15.47
C GLU A 24 -8.75 -9.75 -15.84
N GLU A 25 -8.60 -8.59 -15.18
CA GLU A 25 -9.58 -7.51 -15.29
C GLU A 25 -9.01 -6.21 -15.88
N LEU A 26 -7.74 -5.91 -15.62
CA LEU A 26 -7.16 -4.64 -16.01
C LEU A 26 -6.88 -4.60 -17.52
N LYS A 27 -7.41 -3.58 -18.19
CA LYS A 27 -7.16 -3.37 -19.62
C LYS A 27 -5.80 -2.73 -19.86
N ALA A 28 -5.18 -3.04 -21.00
CA ALA A 28 -3.85 -2.53 -21.35
C ALA A 28 -3.81 -1.00 -21.45
N ASP A 29 -4.91 -0.37 -21.85
CA ASP A 29 -5.02 1.09 -22.02
C ASP A 29 -5.62 1.80 -20.79
N ALA A 30 -5.82 1.07 -19.68
CA ALA A 30 -6.38 1.64 -18.46
C ALA A 30 -5.53 2.80 -17.93
N SER A 31 -6.19 3.82 -17.37
CA SER A 31 -5.52 4.89 -16.66
C SER A 31 -5.19 4.46 -15.23
N VAL A 32 -4.37 5.27 -14.54
CA VAL A 32 -4.08 5.04 -13.12
C VAL A 32 -5.36 5.11 -12.30
N ASP A 33 -6.27 6.01 -12.65
CA ASP A 33 -7.56 6.12 -11.95
C ASP A 33 -8.43 4.88 -12.15
N ASP A 34 -8.44 4.33 -13.38
CA ASP A 34 -9.13 3.07 -13.66
C ASP A 34 -8.58 1.92 -12.81
N PHE A 35 -7.26 1.84 -12.68
CA PHE A 35 -6.61 0.85 -11.84
C PHE A 35 -7.00 1.02 -10.38
N CYS A 36 -6.89 2.25 -9.84
CA CYS A 36 -7.20 2.53 -8.44
C CYS A 36 -8.64 2.18 -8.09
N GLN A 37 -9.58 2.57 -8.93
CA GLN A 37 -11.00 2.27 -8.73
C GLN A 37 -11.30 0.77 -8.88
N GLY A 38 -10.73 0.16 -9.91
CA GLY A 38 -10.99 -1.24 -10.22
C GLY A 38 -10.42 -2.20 -9.20
N VAL A 39 -9.18 -2.01 -8.77
CA VAL A 39 -8.55 -2.89 -7.77
C VAL A 39 -9.22 -2.74 -6.41
N THR A 40 -9.65 -1.54 -6.07
CA THR A 40 -10.39 -1.28 -4.84
C THR A 40 -11.70 -2.07 -4.83
N ALA A 41 -12.50 -1.94 -5.90
CA ALA A 41 -13.76 -2.66 -6.04
C ALA A 41 -13.55 -4.17 -6.06
N TYR A 42 -12.49 -4.65 -6.69
CA TYR A 42 -12.19 -6.07 -6.78
C TYR A 42 -11.98 -6.69 -5.41
N ILE A 43 -11.14 -6.07 -4.58
CA ILE A 43 -10.87 -6.56 -3.23
C ILE A 43 -12.13 -6.45 -2.35
N TYR A 44 -12.80 -5.31 -2.40
CA TYR A 44 -14.00 -5.06 -1.60
C TYR A 44 -15.09 -6.09 -1.90
N ASN A 45 -15.42 -6.26 -3.16
CA ASN A 45 -16.51 -7.17 -3.57
C ASN A 45 -16.15 -8.63 -3.40
N LYS A 46 -14.92 -9.01 -3.69
CA LYS A 46 -14.49 -10.39 -3.67
C LYS A 46 -14.28 -10.94 -2.27
N VAL A 47 -13.85 -10.08 -1.34
CA VAL A 47 -13.49 -10.51 0.02
C VAL A 47 -14.39 -9.88 1.08
N TYR A 48 -14.40 -8.57 1.20
CA TYR A 48 -15.05 -7.88 2.32
C TYR A 48 -16.56 -8.07 2.29
N GLU A 49 -17.17 -7.88 1.15
CA GLU A 49 -18.61 -8.04 0.98
C GLU A 49 -19.04 -9.51 1.17
N LYS A 50 -18.28 -10.44 0.61
CA LYS A 50 -18.57 -11.87 0.75
C LYS A 50 -18.46 -12.37 2.19
N LEU A 51 -17.50 -11.84 2.95
CA LEU A 51 -17.31 -12.24 4.34
C LEU A 51 -18.17 -11.42 5.31
N GLY A 52 -18.84 -10.38 4.82
CA GLY A 52 -19.67 -9.52 5.66
C GLY A 52 -18.88 -8.72 6.67
N VAL A 53 -17.63 -8.33 6.32
CA VAL A 53 -16.72 -7.63 7.25
C VAL A 53 -16.52 -6.16 6.89
N GLU A 54 -17.23 -5.64 5.90
CA GLU A 54 -17.06 -4.28 5.38
C GLU A 54 -17.23 -3.21 6.45
N GLU A 55 -18.23 -3.33 7.31
CA GLU A 55 -18.48 -2.36 8.37
C GLU A 55 -17.35 -2.35 9.40
N ARG A 56 -16.89 -3.54 9.80
CA ARG A 56 -15.78 -3.66 10.74
C ARG A 56 -14.50 -3.09 10.16
N LEU A 57 -14.18 -3.41 8.92
CA LEU A 57 -12.94 -2.96 8.29
C LEU A 57 -12.95 -1.48 7.96
N LYS A 58 -14.13 -0.88 7.81
CA LYS A 58 -14.26 0.55 7.65
C LYS A 58 -13.71 1.30 8.86
N GLU A 59 -13.94 0.77 10.06
CA GLU A 59 -13.49 1.36 11.31
C GLU A 59 -12.12 0.84 11.77
N HIS A 60 -11.65 -0.26 11.18
CA HIS A 60 -10.40 -0.92 11.56
C HIS A 60 -9.45 -1.07 10.36
N PRO A 61 -8.83 0.03 9.89
CA PRO A 61 -7.89 -0.03 8.75
C PRO A 61 -6.75 -1.04 8.97
N GLU A 62 -6.32 -1.24 10.21
CA GLU A 62 -5.23 -2.14 10.56
C GLU A 62 -5.55 -3.62 10.30
N GLU A 63 -6.83 -3.95 10.13
CA GLU A 63 -7.27 -5.32 9.86
C GLU A 63 -7.52 -5.58 8.37
N ARG A 64 -7.39 -4.56 7.52
CA ARG A 64 -7.63 -4.68 6.08
C ARG A 64 -6.53 -5.46 5.37
N LEU A 65 -6.86 -5.97 4.18
CA LEU A 65 -5.88 -6.51 3.24
C LEU A 65 -5.14 -5.32 2.63
N THR A 66 -3.90 -5.10 3.04
CA THR A 66 -3.14 -3.89 2.69
C THR A 66 -1.87 -4.25 1.94
N ALA A 67 -1.62 -3.57 0.83
CA ALA A 67 -0.41 -3.76 0.03
C ALA A 67 -0.06 -2.50 -0.76
N SER A 68 1.19 -2.47 -1.22
CA SER A 68 1.70 -1.45 -2.13
C SER A 68 2.01 -2.09 -3.48
N ALA A 69 1.98 -1.30 -4.54
CA ALA A 69 2.26 -1.81 -5.88
C ALA A 69 2.94 -0.76 -6.76
N ILE A 70 3.78 -1.24 -7.66
CA ILE A 70 4.36 -0.46 -8.75
C ILE A 70 3.92 -1.11 -10.05
N LEU A 71 3.29 -0.34 -10.93
CA LEU A 71 2.84 -0.81 -12.24
C LEU A 71 3.47 0.01 -13.33
N TYR A 72 3.85 -0.66 -14.42
CA TYR A 72 4.28 0.00 -15.63
C TYR A 72 3.22 -0.19 -16.74
N SER A 73 2.67 0.92 -17.20
CA SER A 73 1.74 0.92 -18.33
C SER A 73 2.52 1.16 -19.62
N ARG A 74 2.65 0.13 -20.44
CA ARG A 74 3.35 0.24 -21.74
C ARG A 74 2.60 1.15 -22.71
N THR A 75 1.28 1.08 -22.71
CA THR A 75 0.42 1.87 -23.59
C THR A 75 0.54 3.36 -23.29
N ARG A 76 0.65 3.71 -22.00
CA ARG A 76 0.72 5.11 -21.58
C ARG A 76 2.14 5.60 -21.31
N ASN A 77 3.13 4.69 -21.30
CA ASN A 77 4.50 4.99 -20.88
C ASN A 77 4.52 5.69 -19.51
N GLU A 78 3.83 5.11 -18.57
CA GLU A 78 3.73 5.61 -17.19
C GLU A 78 4.07 4.53 -16.19
N VAL A 79 4.72 4.95 -15.10
CA VAL A 79 4.91 4.10 -13.93
C VAL A 79 4.01 4.63 -12.83
N TRP A 80 3.20 3.77 -12.26
CA TRP A 80 2.28 4.12 -11.17
C TRP A 80 2.79 3.53 -9.86
N MET A 81 2.99 4.40 -8.88
CA MET A 81 3.47 4.00 -7.55
C MET A 81 2.36 4.23 -6.53
N VAL A 82 1.81 3.14 -6.02
CA VAL A 82 0.73 3.17 -5.05
C VAL A 82 1.22 2.54 -3.75
N GLY A 83 1.25 3.32 -2.69
CA GLY A 83 1.72 2.86 -1.39
C GLY A 83 3.22 3.08 -1.17
N ASP A 84 3.75 2.41 -0.16
CA ASP A 84 5.14 2.54 0.27
C ASP A 84 6.05 1.72 -0.65
N CYS A 85 6.62 2.37 -1.65
CA CYS A 85 7.43 1.71 -2.68
C CYS A 85 8.50 2.64 -3.24
N GLN A 86 9.47 2.05 -3.93
CA GLN A 86 10.57 2.76 -4.59
C GLN A 86 10.76 2.20 -6.00
N ALA A 87 11.16 3.06 -6.92
CA ALA A 87 11.49 2.67 -8.29
C ALA A 87 12.65 3.52 -8.82
N ILE A 88 13.51 2.93 -9.65
CA ILE A 88 14.53 3.65 -10.39
C ILE A 88 14.05 3.74 -11.84
N ILE A 89 13.84 4.95 -12.32
CA ILE A 89 13.34 5.21 -13.66
C ILE A 89 14.33 6.18 -14.34
N ASP A 90 14.94 5.75 -15.45
CA ASP A 90 15.91 6.52 -16.17
C ASP A 90 17.05 7.03 -15.25
N GLY A 91 17.54 6.15 -14.39
CA GLY A 91 18.64 6.45 -13.47
C GLY A 91 18.26 7.30 -12.28
N LYS A 92 17.01 7.73 -12.15
CA LYS A 92 16.53 8.55 -11.04
C LYS A 92 15.70 7.73 -10.07
N LEU A 93 15.98 7.88 -8.77
CA LEU A 93 15.22 7.22 -7.73
C LEU A 93 13.95 7.99 -7.41
N TYR A 94 12.82 7.28 -7.43
CA TYR A 94 11.53 7.78 -7.01
C TYR A 94 11.07 6.99 -5.78
N GLU A 95 10.62 7.70 -4.76
CA GLU A 95 10.16 7.10 -3.52
C GLU A 95 8.75 7.58 -3.19
N ASN A 96 7.96 6.69 -2.63
CA ASN A 96 6.62 7.01 -2.15
C ASN A 96 6.45 6.36 -0.78
N GLY A 97 6.84 7.07 0.27
CA GLY A 97 6.82 6.57 1.64
C GLY A 97 5.63 7.09 2.44
N LYS A 98 5.53 6.59 3.66
CA LYS A 98 4.50 7.02 4.61
C LYS A 98 5.00 8.23 5.41
N PRO A 99 4.16 9.27 5.60
CA PRO A 99 4.60 10.50 6.26
C PRO A 99 5.11 10.33 7.69
N TYR A 100 4.63 9.32 8.40
CA TYR A 100 4.97 9.10 9.81
C TYR A 100 6.23 8.25 10.04
N GLU A 101 6.84 7.69 8.99
CA GLU A 101 7.97 6.76 9.15
C GLU A 101 9.19 7.37 9.81
N GLN A 102 9.53 8.62 9.44
CA GLN A 102 10.67 9.31 10.02
C GLN A 102 10.48 9.57 11.52
N GLU A 103 9.28 9.96 11.90
CA GLU A 103 8.94 10.23 13.29
C GLU A 103 8.98 8.96 14.14
N ILE A 104 8.46 7.86 13.61
CA ILE A 104 8.50 6.54 14.27
C ILE A 104 9.93 6.05 14.40
N ALA A 105 10.75 6.20 13.36
CA ALA A 105 12.15 5.79 13.38
C ALA A 105 12.94 6.58 14.44
N ARG A 106 12.72 7.90 14.53
CA ARG A 106 13.33 8.75 15.54
C ARG A 106 12.93 8.34 16.96
N LYS A 107 11.65 8.04 17.16
CA LYS A 107 11.15 7.59 18.46
C LYS A 107 11.78 6.26 18.88
N ARG A 108 11.98 5.35 17.93
CA ARG A 108 12.65 4.07 18.20
C ARG A 108 14.09 4.28 18.66
N VAL A 109 14.84 5.17 18.00
CA VAL A 109 16.21 5.50 18.39
C VAL A 109 16.25 6.09 19.79
N GLU A 110 15.36 7.02 20.11
CA GLU A 110 15.28 7.62 21.45
C GLU A 110 15.06 6.55 22.53
N LEU A 111 14.16 5.61 22.31
CA LEU A 111 13.87 4.56 23.28
C LEU A 111 15.05 3.62 23.49
N ILE A 112 15.77 3.29 22.42
CA ILE A 112 16.99 2.45 22.52
C ILE A 112 18.09 3.19 23.26
N GLU A 113 18.26 4.51 23.02
CA GLU A 113 19.22 5.34 23.73
C GLU A 113 18.89 5.46 25.22
N GLN A 114 17.64 5.35 25.59
CA GLN A 114 17.19 5.33 26.99
C GLN A 114 17.40 3.98 27.67
N GLY A 115 17.97 3.01 26.96
CA GLY A 115 18.32 1.71 27.52
C GLY A 115 17.31 0.60 27.28
N LEU A 116 16.26 0.85 26.47
CA LEU A 116 15.31 -0.20 26.12
C LEU A 116 15.89 -1.16 25.10
N SER A 117 15.56 -2.44 25.22
CA SER A 117 15.89 -3.41 24.19
C SER A 117 15.10 -3.15 22.91
N PRO A 118 15.54 -3.64 21.72
CA PRO A 118 14.76 -3.52 20.50
C PRO A 118 13.33 -4.06 20.63
N ALA A 119 13.14 -5.15 21.37
CA ALA A 119 11.81 -5.74 21.59
C ALA A 119 10.93 -4.82 22.44
N GLU A 120 11.47 -4.21 23.48
CA GLU A 120 10.74 -3.29 24.35
C GLU A 120 10.39 -2.00 23.60
N ALA A 121 11.32 -1.47 22.80
CA ALA A 121 11.08 -0.30 21.97
C ALA A 121 9.96 -0.56 20.96
N ARG A 122 9.96 -1.72 20.32
CA ARG A 122 8.91 -2.13 19.37
C ARG A 122 7.54 -2.16 20.04
N LYS A 123 7.49 -2.70 21.27
CA LYS A 123 6.26 -2.82 22.04
C LYS A 123 5.65 -1.46 22.37
N GLN A 124 6.51 -0.45 22.65
CA GLN A 124 6.04 0.91 22.93
C GLN A 124 5.63 1.66 21.65
N ILE A 125 6.27 1.34 20.52
CA ILE A 125 6.00 1.98 19.23
C ILE A 125 4.71 1.46 18.59
N GLU A 126 4.36 0.19 18.82
CA GLU A 126 3.19 -0.44 18.19
C GLU A 126 1.89 0.37 18.32
N PRO A 127 1.51 0.90 19.50
CA PRO A 127 0.32 1.74 19.62
C PRO A 127 0.40 3.01 18.77
N LEU A 128 1.59 3.59 18.62
CA LEU A 128 1.81 4.78 17.79
C LEU A 128 1.62 4.46 16.31
N LEU A 129 2.08 3.29 15.87
CA LEU A 129 1.88 2.82 14.49
C LEU A 129 0.40 2.60 14.20
N ILE A 130 -0.32 1.96 15.10
CA ILE A 130 -1.75 1.71 14.94
C ILE A 130 -2.50 3.04 14.86
N LYS A 131 -2.17 3.99 15.74
CA LYS A 131 -2.79 5.31 15.72
C LYS A 131 -2.54 6.04 14.40
N ALA A 132 -1.30 5.97 13.88
CA ALA A 132 -0.94 6.57 12.60
C ALA A 132 -1.72 5.92 11.44
N MET A 133 -1.89 4.61 11.45
CA MET A 133 -2.69 3.89 10.46
C MET A 133 -4.16 4.28 10.52
N LEU A 134 -4.74 4.33 11.73
CA LEU A 134 -6.15 4.70 11.92
C LEU A 134 -6.44 6.12 11.43
N SER A 135 -5.51 7.05 11.62
CA SER A 135 -5.70 8.44 11.23
C SER A 135 -5.27 8.73 9.81
N GLY A 136 -4.37 7.94 9.22
CA GLY A 136 -3.69 8.28 7.98
C GLY A 136 -3.95 7.37 6.78
N GLN A 137 -4.33 6.11 7.00
CA GLN A 137 -4.47 5.14 5.90
C GLN A 137 -5.54 5.58 4.89
N ASN A 138 -5.11 5.81 3.66
CA ASN A 138 -5.93 6.38 2.58
C ASN A 138 -6.59 7.73 2.93
N ARG A 139 -5.94 8.51 3.79
CA ARG A 139 -6.34 9.87 4.14
C ARG A 139 -5.16 10.84 3.99
N THR A 140 -3.98 10.48 4.50
CA THR A 140 -2.76 11.28 4.37
C THR A 140 -1.64 10.56 3.62
N TYR A 141 -1.78 9.26 3.43
CA TYR A 141 -0.91 8.44 2.58
C TYR A 141 -1.74 7.37 1.87
N THR A 142 -1.20 6.80 0.81
CA THR A 142 -1.93 5.88 -0.06
C THR A 142 -1.51 4.42 0.15
N VAL A 143 -2.48 3.51 0.07
CA VAL A 143 -2.27 2.06 0.03
C VAL A 143 -3.40 1.43 -0.77
N ILE A 144 -3.21 0.18 -1.19
CA ILE A 144 -4.29 -0.63 -1.76
C ILE A 144 -4.86 -1.47 -0.63
N ASP A 145 -6.10 -1.20 -0.22
CA ASP A 145 -6.71 -1.87 0.93
C ASP A 145 -8.20 -2.24 0.74
N GLY A 146 -8.71 -2.15 -0.49
CA GLY A 146 -10.11 -2.45 -0.78
C GLY A 146 -11.08 -1.33 -0.43
N PHE A 147 -10.57 -0.19 0.05
CA PHE A 147 -11.32 1.04 0.27
C PHE A 147 -10.77 2.13 -0.64
N PRO A 148 -11.47 3.25 -0.82
CA PRO A 148 -11.02 4.27 -1.77
C PRO A 148 -9.57 4.70 -1.53
N ILE A 149 -8.78 4.67 -2.59
CA ILE A 149 -7.36 5.02 -2.54
C ILE A 149 -7.20 6.55 -2.47
N TYR A 150 -6.33 7.01 -1.56
CA TYR A 150 -5.97 8.42 -1.48
C TYR A 150 -5.16 8.79 -2.71
N ARG A 151 -5.82 9.37 -3.71
CA ARG A 151 -5.28 9.60 -5.05
C ARG A 151 -4.08 10.55 -5.06
N GLU A 152 -4.07 11.54 -4.18
CA GLU A 152 -2.97 12.50 -4.07
C GLU A 152 -1.65 11.85 -3.64
N GLY A 153 -1.72 10.71 -2.95
CA GLY A 153 -0.55 9.93 -2.57
C GLY A 153 -0.04 8.98 -3.64
N VAL A 154 -0.75 8.84 -4.76
CA VAL A 154 -0.31 8.00 -5.88
C VAL A 154 0.64 8.80 -6.76
N LYS A 155 1.83 8.28 -6.99
CA LYS A 155 2.82 8.93 -7.85
C LYS A 155 2.74 8.34 -9.26
N VAL A 156 2.65 9.21 -10.26
CA VAL A 156 2.66 8.84 -11.68
C VAL A 156 3.89 9.47 -12.32
N VAL A 157 4.73 8.63 -12.92
CA VAL A 157 5.95 9.07 -13.57
C VAL A 157 5.86 8.75 -15.06
N SER A 158 6.01 9.75 -15.91
CA SER A 158 6.07 9.56 -17.36
C SER A 158 7.45 9.03 -17.75
N VAL A 159 7.46 8.01 -18.62
CA VAL A 159 8.69 7.34 -19.05
C VAL A 159 8.87 7.58 -20.55
N SER A 160 10.09 7.93 -20.97
CA SER A 160 10.37 8.06 -22.40
C SER A 160 10.54 6.67 -23.03
N ASP A 161 10.29 6.55 -24.33
CA ASP A 161 10.40 5.28 -25.06
C ASP A 161 11.79 4.65 -24.99
N SER A 162 12.81 5.45 -24.64
CA SER A 162 14.20 4.99 -24.52
C SER A 162 14.58 4.59 -23.11
N CYS A 163 13.66 4.72 -22.14
CA CYS A 163 13.96 4.42 -20.73
C CYS A 163 13.79 2.94 -20.41
N SER A 164 14.64 2.46 -19.48
CA SER A 164 14.44 1.17 -18.80
C SER A 164 13.86 1.42 -17.41
N VAL A 165 12.87 0.62 -17.04
CA VAL A 165 12.28 0.66 -15.71
C VAL A 165 12.81 -0.52 -14.89
N GLN A 166 13.33 -0.23 -13.70
CA GLN A 166 13.86 -1.24 -12.79
C GLN A 166 13.10 -1.17 -11.48
N ASP A 167 12.59 -2.33 -11.03
CA ASP A 167 11.97 -2.46 -9.71
C ASP A 167 13.07 -2.65 -8.67
N SER A 168 12.99 -1.92 -7.59
CA SER A 168 13.95 -2.04 -6.48
C SER A 168 13.31 -2.68 -5.26
#